data_362fbf196fd70c9929fa189bebe4ac55
#
_entry.id   362fbf196fd70c9929fa189bebe4ac55
#
_cell.length_a   1.000
_cell.length_b   1.000
_cell.length_c   1.000
_cell.angle_alpha   90.00
_cell.angle_beta   90.00
_cell.angle_gamma   90.00
#
_symmetry.space_group_name_H-M   'P 1'
#
loop_
_entity.id
_entity.type
_entity.pdbx_description
1 polymer ?
#
loop_
_entity_poly.entity_id
_entity_poly.type
_entity_poly.pdbx_seq_one_letter_code
_entity_poly.pdbx_strand_id
1 'polypeptide(L)'
;ISLGTTVAYIDDSGKFSRFNEMANIAREGEPNVVNQSQVVPTLLPKDIDLLTNSRENNLVIMGRTNSDTVQGFRYLNVGDKRQQSAWFKWKFNNPLLYHFIINDEYYFLDTDNFLQSIRLVQQESDPSITQDNVEFLLHIDNYTTDTGSSSYSASTKLTTFTGVSWLPLVTSPNYDLVVIDTNTASARVGRYGKPTLTSSTSFTLPGDWSGVTLTIGYLYEYSVAFPTFYLSRQQGEANRADVNSSLVLHRIKLHFGKIGLYETTLTRIGKTDYTEVYESTELDEYQVSDAPYLEEFIKTVPVYEKNTNVDITLKSSHPAPSTLRALSWEGDYSPKYYKRV
;
A
#
# COMPACT_ATOMS: atom_id res chain seq x y z
N ILE A 1 21.07 -11.32 9.49
CA ILE A 1 21.42 -10.24 8.56
C ILE A 1 22.08 -9.08 9.29
N SER A 2 22.89 -8.28 8.57
CA SER A 2 23.54 -7.08 9.11
C SER A 2 22.79 -5.84 8.69
N LEU A 3 22.42 -4.98 9.64
CA LEU A 3 21.78 -3.68 9.39
C LEU A 3 22.79 -2.50 9.48
N GLY A 4 24.06 -2.77 9.33
CA GLY A 4 25.15 -1.81 9.49
C GLY A 4 25.84 -1.98 10.85
N THR A 5 25.47 -1.17 11.84
CA THR A 5 26.03 -1.24 13.21
C THR A 5 25.38 -2.31 14.08
N THR A 6 24.29 -2.90 13.65
CA THR A 6 23.51 -3.92 14.37
C THR A 6 23.34 -5.19 13.55
N VAL A 7 23.02 -6.29 14.24
CA VAL A 7 22.66 -7.58 13.64
C VAL A 7 21.20 -7.87 13.94
N ALA A 8 20.44 -8.24 12.91
CA ALA A 8 19.07 -8.66 13.09
C ALA A 8 18.88 -10.15 12.81
N TYR A 9 17.97 -10.77 13.55
CA TYR A 9 17.67 -12.20 13.46
C TYR A 9 16.20 -12.48 13.81
N ILE A 10 15.74 -13.66 13.41
CA ILE A 10 14.42 -14.18 13.76
C ILE A 10 14.55 -15.12 14.96
N ASP A 11 13.64 -14.98 15.92
CA ASP A 11 13.46 -15.87 17.06
C ASP A 11 12.08 -16.52 16.96
N ASP A 12 12.06 -17.83 16.78
CA ASP A 12 10.85 -18.66 16.65
C ASP A 12 10.47 -19.41 17.94
N SER A 13 11.02 -19.02 19.08
CA SER A 13 10.74 -19.68 20.37
C SER A 13 9.28 -19.54 20.83
N GLY A 14 8.52 -18.59 20.28
CA GLY A 14 7.14 -18.30 20.64
C GLY A 14 6.08 -18.88 19.69
N LYS A 15 4.82 -18.49 19.90
CA LYS A 15 3.69 -18.78 18.99
C LYS A 15 3.83 -18.08 17.64
N PHE A 16 4.44 -16.92 17.65
CA PHE A 16 4.75 -16.09 16.49
C PHE A 16 6.25 -15.83 16.47
N SER A 17 6.82 -15.68 15.28
CA SER A 17 8.21 -15.26 15.14
C SER A 17 8.41 -13.85 15.66
N ARG A 18 9.61 -13.57 16.14
CA ARG A 18 10.01 -12.24 16.62
C ARG A 18 11.21 -11.77 15.82
N PHE A 19 11.16 -10.53 15.39
CA PHE A 19 12.29 -9.88 14.76
C PHE A 19 13.06 -9.09 15.80
N ASN A 20 14.26 -9.55 16.09
CA ASN A 20 15.15 -8.98 17.08
C ASN A 20 16.33 -8.29 16.43
N GLU A 21 16.72 -7.17 17.00
CA GLU A 21 17.90 -6.41 16.63
C GLU A 21 18.87 -6.38 17.82
N MET A 22 20.09 -6.79 17.57
CA MET A 22 21.16 -6.85 18.56
C MET A 22 22.21 -5.78 18.27
N ALA A 23 22.44 -4.88 19.21
CA ALA A 23 23.50 -3.90 19.18
C ALA A 23 24.61 -4.30 20.13
N ASN A 24 25.85 -4.07 19.75
CA ASN A 24 26.98 -4.26 20.65
C ASN A 24 27.14 -3.01 21.53
N ILE A 25 26.94 -3.16 22.84
CA ILE A 25 27.25 -2.11 23.81
C ILE A 25 28.67 -2.35 24.31
N ALA A 26 29.59 -1.54 23.80
CA ALA A 26 31.04 -1.70 23.93
C ALA A 26 31.61 -1.67 25.37
N ARG A 27 30.84 -1.39 26.41
CA ARG A 27 31.42 -1.17 27.76
C ARG A 27 31.34 -2.35 28.74
N GLU A 28 30.41 -3.27 28.55
CA GLU A 28 30.20 -4.37 29.53
C GLU A 28 30.05 -5.77 28.90
N GLY A 29 30.21 -5.89 27.58
CA GLY A 29 30.22 -7.19 26.90
C GLY A 29 28.85 -7.86 26.75
N GLU A 30 27.78 -7.31 27.27
CA GLU A 30 26.43 -7.84 27.09
C GLU A 30 25.76 -7.20 25.87
N PRO A 31 25.26 -8.01 24.91
CA PRO A 31 24.54 -7.51 23.76
C PRO A 31 23.17 -6.97 24.21
N ASN A 32 22.83 -5.76 23.77
CA ASN A 32 21.48 -5.24 23.92
C ASN A 32 20.59 -5.79 22.80
N VAL A 33 19.58 -6.57 23.16
CA VAL A 33 18.62 -7.14 22.23
C VAL A 33 17.28 -6.44 22.36
N VAL A 34 16.80 -5.87 21.25
CA VAL A 34 15.51 -5.19 21.15
C VAL A 34 14.60 -5.96 20.23
N ASN A 35 13.42 -6.34 20.73
CA ASN A 35 12.38 -6.94 19.89
C ASN A 35 11.65 -5.82 19.10
N GLN A 36 11.97 -5.69 17.82
CA GLN A 36 11.38 -4.69 16.93
C GLN A 36 9.93 -5.02 16.56
N SER A 37 9.54 -6.31 16.57
CA SER A 37 8.17 -6.74 16.29
C SER A 37 7.22 -6.68 17.50
N GLN A 38 7.67 -6.16 18.63
CA GLN A 38 6.82 -6.05 19.84
C GLN A 38 5.55 -5.22 19.61
N VAL A 39 5.60 -4.23 18.73
CA VAL A 39 4.45 -3.37 18.39
C VAL A 39 3.43 -4.06 17.49
N VAL A 40 3.82 -5.13 16.82
CA VAL A 40 2.99 -5.93 15.89
C VAL A 40 3.15 -7.43 16.18
N PRO A 41 2.81 -7.91 17.37
CA PRO A 41 3.22 -9.22 17.87
C PRO A 41 2.64 -10.43 17.10
N THR A 42 1.62 -10.19 16.26
CA THR A 42 0.94 -11.23 15.47
C THR A 42 1.21 -11.11 13.98
N LEU A 43 1.99 -10.11 13.54
CA LEU A 43 2.25 -9.87 12.12
C LEU A 43 3.17 -10.94 11.51
N LEU A 44 4.18 -11.37 12.26
CA LEU A 44 5.15 -12.34 11.79
C LEU A 44 4.62 -13.75 12.00
N PRO A 45 4.39 -14.54 10.94
CA PRO A 45 4.03 -15.96 11.10
C PRO A 45 5.17 -16.70 11.76
N LYS A 46 4.88 -17.88 12.29
CA LYS A 46 5.92 -18.80 12.77
C LYS A 46 6.70 -19.38 11.58
N ASP A 47 7.93 -19.83 11.86
CA ASP A 47 8.80 -20.53 10.91
C ASP A 47 9.22 -19.65 9.70
N ILE A 48 9.59 -18.39 9.96
CA ILE A 48 10.24 -17.54 8.97
C ILE A 48 11.64 -18.08 8.69
N ASP A 49 11.89 -18.48 7.45
CA ASP A 49 13.14 -19.07 6.98
C ASP A 49 13.86 -18.25 5.90
N LEU A 50 13.18 -17.25 5.36
CA LEU A 50 13.71 -16.35 4.34
C LEU A 50 13.87 -14.94 4.90
N LEU A 51 15.10 -14.40 4.86
CA LEU A 51 15.43 -13.09 5.41
C LEU A 51 16.44 -12.37 4.51
N THR A 52 16.07 -11.22 4.01
CA THR A 52 16.92 -10.36 3.18
C THR A 52 16.82 -8.89 3.58
N ASN A 53 17.78 -8.06 3.22
CA ASN A 53 17.75 -6.63 3.52
C ASN A 53 18.44 -5.77 2.46
N SER A 54 17.97 -4.53 2.33
CA SER A 54 18.67 -3.42 1.69
C SER A 54 19.05 -2.39 2.74
N ARG A 55 20.34 -2.14 2.91
CA ARG A 55 20.84 -1.09 3.82
C ARG A 55 20.58 0.30 3.26
N GLU A 56 20.67 0.47 1.95
CA GLU A 56 20.47 1.74 1.27
C GLU A 56 19.04 2.22 1.43
N ASN A 57 18.08 1.30 1.32
CA ASN A 57 16.65 1.58 1.48
C ASN A 57 16.15 1.45 2.92
N ASN A 58 17.02 1.09 3.88
CA ASN A 58 16.65 0.82 5.27
C ASN A 58 15.46 -0.15 5.37
N LEU A 59 15.55 -1.25 4.64
CA LEU A 59 14.48 -2.21 4.43
C LEU A 59 14.93 -3.62 4.79
N VAL A 60 14.08 -4.34 5.52
CA VAL A 60 14.21 -5.78 5.76
C VAL A 60 12.94 -6.46 5.26
N ILE A 61 13.09 -7.53 4.51
CA ILE A 61 11.98 -8.37 4.04
C ILE A 61 12.17 -9.78 4.61
N MET A 62 11.09 -10.29 5.17
CA MET A 62 11.01 -11.58 5.84
C MET A 62 9.92 -12.40 5.18
N GLY A 63 10.18 -13.66 4.95
CA GLY A 63 9.22 -14.57 4.32
C GLY A 63 9.36 -15.98 4.84
N ARG A 64 8.49 -16.83 4.35
CA ARG A 64 8.53 -18.26 4.58
C ARG A 64 8.42 -18.97 3.23
N THR A 65 9.26 -19.97 3.05
CA THR A 65 9.20 -20.86 1.87
C THR A 65 7.77 -21.41 1.71
N ASN A 66 7.27 -21.42 0.49
CA ASN A 66 5.90 -21.83 0.13
C ASN A 66 4.79 -20.93 0.72
N SER A 67 5.09 -19.69 1.07
CA SER A 67 4.09 -18.68 1.42
C SER A 67 3.95 -17.64 0.32
N ASP A 68 2.73 -17.19 0.05
CA ASP A 68 2.40 -16.10 -0.87
C ASP A 68 2.58 -14.70 -0.25
N THR A 69 3.06 -14.66 0.98
CA THR A 69 3.10 -13.43 1.77
C THR A 69 4.48 -13.21 2.35
N VAL A 70 4.97 -11.97 2.26
CA VAL A 70 6.17 -11.51 2.95
C VAL A 70 5.84 -10.32 3.86
N GLN A 71 6.59 -10.19 4.95
CA GLN A 71 6.51 -9.07 5.87
C GLN A 71 7.73 -8.17 5.67
N GLY A 72 7.46 -6.86 5.62
CA GLY A 72 8.51 -5.87 5.48
C GLY A 72 8.64 -5.01 6.74
N PHE A 73 9.86 -4.65 7.05
CA PHE A 73 10.22 -3.70 8.10
C PHE A 73 11.08 -2.60 7.51
N ARG A 74 10.54 -1.40 7.48
CA ARG A 74 11.27 -0.20 7.03
C ARG A 74 11.57 0.69 8.22
N TYR A 75 12.79 1.26 8.26
CA TYR A 75 13.23 2.06 9.37
C TYR A 75 14.00 3.31 8.90
N LEU A 76 13.99 4.34 9.73
CA LEU A 76 14.78 5.55 9.55
C LEU A 76 15.61 5.79 10.80
N ASN A 77 16.94 5.80 10.63
CA ASN A 77 17.87 6.19 11.68
C ASN A 77 18.39 7.61 11.40
N VAL A 78 18.49 8.42 12.45
CA VAL A 78 19.17 9.71 12.42
C VAL A 78 20.27 9.66 13.46
N GLY A 79 21.53 9.57 13.01
CA GLY A 79 22.65 9.17 13.86
C GLY A 79 22.42 7.77 14.43
N ASP A 80 22.65 7.61 15.73
CA ASP A 80 22.50 6.31 16.42
C ASP A 80 21.06 6.03 16.92
N LYS A 81 20.10 6.93 16.63
CA LYS A 81 18.73 6.80 17.12
C LYS A 81 17.78 6.42 15.99
N ARG A 82 16.92 5.43 16.27
CA ARG A 82 15.79 5.13 15.41
C ARG A 82 14.70 6.17 15.58
N GLN A 83 14.43 6.95 14.53
CA GLN A 83 13.42 8.00 14.53
C GLN A 83 12.05 7.44 14.15
N GLN A 84 12.03 6.52 13.20
CA GLN A 84 10.80 5.97 12.67
C GLN A 84 10.99 4.52 12.24
N SER A 85 9.94 3.73 12.39
CA SER A 85 9.85 2.40 11.81
C SER A 85 8.41 2.12 11.38
N ALA A 86 8.27 1.32 10.32
CA ALA A 86 7.00 0.91 9.78
C ALA A 86 7.03 -0.57 9.41
N TRP A 87 5.92 -1.24 9.63
CA TRP A 87 5.70 -2.61 9.24
C TRP A 87 4.68 -2.66 8.12
N PHE A 88 4.90 -3.54 7.15
CA PHE A 88 3.97 -3.79 6.06
C PHE A 88 3.98 -5.25 5.64
N LYS A 89 3.06 -5.62 4.79
CA LYS A 89 2.92 -6.94 4.23
C LYS A 89 2.67 -6.83 2.73
N TRP A 90 3.42 -7.60 1.95
CA TRP A 90 3.10 -7.83 0.54
C TRP A 90 2.52 -9.22 0.37
N LYS A 91 1.53 -9.31 -0.50
CA LYS A 91 0.94 -10.58 -0.91
C LYS A 91 1.13 -10.74 -2.40
N PHE A 92 1.70 -11.87 -2.79
CA PHE A 92 1.94 -12.25 -4.17
C PHE A 92 0.87 -13.23 -4.65
N ASN A 93 0.77 -13.41 -5.96
CA ASN A 93 -0.19 -14.36 -6.53
C ASN A 93 0.22 -15.82 -6.31
N ASN A 94 1.52 -16.08 -6.38
CA ASN A 94 2.10 -17.40 -6.17
C ASN A 94 2.94 -17.44 -4.90
N PRO A 95 3.01 -18.59 -4.22
CA PRO A 95 3.93 -18.79 -3.11
C PRO A 95 5.39 -18.65 -3.54
N LEU A 96 6.24 -18.20 -2.62
CA LEU A 96 7.67 -17.98 -2.86
C LEU A 96 8.49 -19.21 -2.51
N LEU A 97 9.49 -19.51 -3.34
CA LEU A 97 10.54 -20.50 -3.03
C LEU A 97 11.76 -19.84 -2.40
N TYR A 98 12.13 -18.66 -2.89
CA TYR A 98 13.29 -17.91 -2.45
C TYR A 98 13.16 -16.43 -2.74
N HIS A 99 13.88 -15.57 -1.99
CA HIS A 99 13.97 -14.15 -2.28
C HIS A 99 15.31 -13.55 -1.86
N PHE A 100 15.68 -12.43 -2.48
CA PHE A 100 16.88 -11.65 -2.16
C PHE A 100 16.76 -10.22 -2.67
N ILE A 101 17.64 -9.33 -2.20
CA ILE A 101 17.74 -7.94 -2.67
C ILE A 101 19.13 -7.73 -3.26
N ILE A 102 19.20 -7.15 -4.45
CA ILE A 102 20.43 -6.69 -5.11
C ILE A 102 20.14 -5.32 -5.75
N ASN A 103 20.98 -4.33 -5.49
CA ASN A 103 20.97 -3.02 -6.18
C ASN A 103 19.57 -2.38 -6.25
N ASP A 104 18.92 -2.15 -5.15
CA ASP A 104 17.59 -1.52 -5.08
C ASP A 104 16.44 -2.31 -5.73
N GLU A 105 16.67 -3.56 -6.08
CA GLU A 105 15.64 -4.46 -6.56
C GLU A 105 15.48 -5.66 -5.63
N TYR A 106 14.24 -5.95 -5.30
CA TYR A 106 13.83 -7.14 -4.58
C TYR A 106 13.43 -8.21 -5.60
N TYR A 107 14.16 -9.31 -5.61
CA TYR A 107 13.92 -10.47 -6.47
C TYR A 107 13.25 -11.59 -5.68
N PHE A 108 12.34 -12.28 -6.32
CA PHE A 108 11.72 -13.47 -5.75
C PHE A 108 11.45 -14.52 -6.83
N LEU A 109 11.70 -15.77 -6.44
CA LEU A 109 11.40 -16.96 -7.24
C LEU A 109 10.10 -17.56 -6.69
N ASP A 110 9.10 -17.71 -7.54
CA ASP A 110 7.82 -18.33 -7.18
C ASP A 110 7.78 -19.85 -7.42
N THR A 111 6.70 -20.49 -6.99
CA THR A 111 6.48 -21.94 -7.16
C THR A 111 6.29 -22.37 -8.61
N ASP A 112 6.00 -21.45 -9.51
CA ASP A 112 5.91 -21.71 -10.95
C ASP A 112 7.27 -21.58 -11.66
N ASN A 113 8.36 -21.36 -10.86
CA ASN A 113 9.74 -21.14 -11.32
C ASN A 113 9.94 -19.86 -12.13
N PHE A 114 9.12 -18.84 -11.92
CA PHE A 114 9.35 -17.51 -12.45
C PHE A 114 10.17 -16.68 -11.48
N LEU A 115 11.27 -16.12 -11.98
CA LEU A 115 12.01 -15.08 -11.27
C LEU A 115 11.39 -13.73 -11.61
N GLN A 116 10.87 -13.07 -10.58
CA GLN A 116 10.22 -11.77 -10.68
C GLN A 116 11.02 -10.74 -9.89
N SER A 117 10.84 -9.45 -10.18
CA SER A 117 11.48 -8.37 -9.42
C SER A 117 10.54 -7.21 -9.14
N ILE A 118 10.80 -6.53 -8.02
CA ILE A 118 10.14 -5.28 -7.63
C ILE A 118 11.23 -4.25 -7.38
N ARG A 119 11.16 -3.12 -8.06
CA ARG A 119 12.04 -1.99 -7.79
C ARG A 119 11.67 -1.33 -6.46
N LEU A 120 12.67 -1.07 -5.64
CA LEU A 120 12.48 -0.46 -4.31
C LEU A 120 12.58 1.07 -4.35
N VAL A 121 13.06 1.62 -5.47
CA VAL A 121 13.25 3.05 -5.69
C VAL A 121 12.53 3.45 -6.96
N GLN A 122 11.79 4.56 -6.87
CA GLN A 122 11.13 5.16 -8.02
C GLN A 122 12.15 5.60 -9.07
N GLN A 123 11.79 5.44 -10.35
CA GLN A 123 12.57 5.91 -11.49
C GLN A 123 11.74 6.89 -12.33
N GLU A 124 12.43 7.74 -13.11
CA GLU A 124 11.78 8.66 -14.06
C GLU A 124 10.98 7.94 -15.15
N SER A 125 11.28 6.66 -15.40
CA SER A 125 10.58 5.83 -16.38
C SER A 125 9.30 5.19 -15.83
N ASP A 126 8.98 5.37 -14.56
CA ASP A 126 7.76 4.82 -13.98
C ASP A 126 6.53 5.52 -14.58
N PRO A 127 5.42 4.80 -14.82
CA PRO A 127 4.26 5.37 -15.47
C PRO A 127 3.67 6.48 -14.62
N SER A 128 3.43 7.61 -15.26
CA SER A 128 2.84 8.78 -14.63
C SER A 128 1.87 9.46 -15.58
N ILE A 129 1.02 10.32 -15.02
CA ILE A 129 0.24 11.30 -15.75
C ILE A 129 0.63 12.69 -15.27
N THR A 130 0.56 13.68 -16.16
CA THR A 130 0.74 15.08 -15.80
C THR A 130 -0.55 15.83 -16.02
N GLN A 131 -1.05 16.47 -14.96
CA GLN A 131 -2.22 17.30 -15.00
C GLN A 131 -1.90 18.63 -14.31
N ASP A 132 -2.23 19.76 -14.95
CA ASP A 132 -1.96 21.12 -14.43
C ASP A 132 -0.51 21.35 -13.99
N ASN A 133 0.45 20.76 -14.70
CA ASN A 133 1.89 20.74 -14.40
C ASN A 133 2.26 19.93 -13.12
N VAL A 134 1.34 19.16 -12.57
CA VAL A 134 1.60 18.23 -11.46
C VAL A 134 1.70 16.82 -12.00
N GLU A 135 2.77 16.13 -11.68
CA GLU A 135 2.97 14.73 -12.03
C GLU A 135 2.35 13.83 -10.95
N PHE A 136 1.55 12.85 -11.39
CA PHE A 136 0.96 11.81 -10.56
C PHE A 136 1.46 10.45 -11.02
N LEU A 137 2.17 9.76 -10.13
CA LEU A 137 2.64 8.39 -10.39
C LEU A 137 1.48 7.42 -10.39
N LEU A 138 1.52 6.49 -11.33
CA LEU A 138 0.54 5.43 -11.41
C LEU A 138 0.99 4.20 -10.60
N HIS A 139 0.07 3.64 -9.85
CA HIS A 139 0.27 2.43 -9.04
C HIS A 139 -0.22 1.21 -9.80
N ILE A 140 0.59 0.75 -10.75
CA ILE A 140 0.31 -0.41 -11.59
C ILE A 140 1.56 -1.29 -11.67
N ASP A 141 1.36 -2.59 -11.67
CA ASP A 141 2.43 -3.57 -11.81
C ASP A 141 2.53 -4.07 -13.25
N ASN A 142 3.73 -4.48 -13.66
CA ASN A 142 4.04 -5.11 -14.93
C ASN A 142 3.35 -4.42 -16.14
N TYR A 143 3.60 -3.14 -16.28
CA TYR A 143 2.95 -2.28 -17.26
C TYR A 143 3.66 -2.26 -18.62
N THR A 144 2.89 -1.89 -19.66
CA THR A 144 3.39 -1.57 -20.99
C THR A 144 2.60 -0.43 -21.62
N THR A 145 3.23 0.31 -22.52
CA THR A 145 2.59 1.30 -23.39
C THR A 145 2.26 0.73 -24.78
N ASP A 146 2.62 -0.52 -25.04
CA ASP A 146 2.25 -1.22 -26.29
C ASP A 146 0.81 -1.70 -26.23
N THR A 147 -0.09 -0.94 -26.82
CA THR A 147 -1.51 -1.23 -26.87
C THR A 147 -1.96 -1.75 -28.26
N GLY A 148 -1.02 -1.94 -29.18
CA GLY A 148 -1.31 -2.37 -30.54
C GLY A 148 -2.10 -1.33 -31.34
N SER A 149 -2.97 -1.81 -32.23
CA SER A 149 -3.84 -0.95 -33.06
C SER A 149 -5.23 -0.85 -32.45
N SER A 150 -5.81 0.36 -32.44
CA SER A 150 -7.15 0.59 -31.92
C SER A 150 -8.16 0.94 -32.99
N SER A 151 -9.40 0.50 -32.86
CA SER A 151 -10.52 0.85 -33.72
C SER A 151 -11.81 0.99 -32.90
N TYR A 152 -12.46 2.12 -33.01
CA TYR A 152 -13.74 2.40 -32.36
C TYR A 152 -14.93 2.05 -33.25
N SER A 153 -15.93 1.39 -32.67
CA SER A 153 -17.20 1.08 -33.32
C SER A 153 -18.34 1.85 -32.65
N ALA A 154 -18.91 2.80 -33.38
CA ALA A 154 -20.05 3.60 -32.89
C ALA A 154 -21.32 2.77 -32.66
N SER A 155 -21.48 1.63 -33.37
CA SER A 155 -22.63 0.75 -33.21
C SER A 155 -22.61 -0.07 -31.92
N THR A 156 -21.44 -0.52 -31.50
CA THR A 156 -21.25 -1.29 -30.24
C THR A 156 -20.79 -0.42 -29.09
N LYS A 157 -20.40 0.84 -29.37
CA LYS A 157 -19.78 1.76 -28.40
C LYS A 157 -18.54 1.18 -27.73
N LEU A 158 -17.79 0.33 -28.44
CA LEU A 158 -16.59 -0.30 -27.95
C LEU A 158 -15.38 0.10 -28.80
N THR A 159 -14.25 0.29 -28.17
CA THR A 159 -12.95 0.33 -28.83
C THR A 159 -12.29 -1.03 -28.73
N THR A 160 -11.88 -1.58 -29.86
CA THR A 160 -11.16 -2.86 -29.96
C THR A 160 -9.67 -2.57 -30.17
N PHE A 161 -8.84 -3.22 -29.37
CA PHE A 161 -7.38 -3.21 -29.48
C PHE A 161 -6.90 -4.57 -29.94
N THR A 162 -5.97 -4.58 -30.91
CA THR A 162 -5.44 -5.80 -31.53
C THR A 162 -3.92 -5.72 -31.68
N GLY A 163 -3.26 -6.87 -31.65
CA GLY A 163 -1.81 -6.96 -31.83
C GLY A 163 -1.01 -6.61 -30.58
N VAL A 164 -1.60 -6.69 -29.40
CA VAL A 164 -0.92 -6.47 -28.12
C VAL A 164 -0.10 -7.71 -27.78
N SER A 165 1.24 -7.59 -27.80
CA SER A 165 2.15 -8.72 -27.58
C SER A 165 2.27 -9.16 -26.11
N TRP A 166 1.79 -8.35 -25.22
CA TRP A 166 1.99 -8.44 -23.77
C TRP A 166 0.89 -9.23 -23.02
N LEU A 167 -0.26 -9.49 -23.63
CA LEU A 167 -1.40 -10.14 -22.99
C LEU A 167 -1.25 -11.63 -22.59
N PRO A 168 -0.21 -12.39 -22.96
CA PRO A 168 -0.13 -13.81 -22.57
C PRO A 168 -0.14 -14.09 -21.07
N LEU A 169 0.21 -13.14 -20.22
CA LEU A 169 0.19 -13.28 -18.76
C LEU A 169 -1.22 -13.09 -18.16
N VAL A 170 -2.20 -12.73 -18.96
CA VAL A 170 -3.54 -12.32 -18.51
C VAL A 170 -4.50 -13.50 -18.32
N THR A 171 -4.08 -14.72 -18.58
CA THR A 171 -4.92 -15.91 -18.38
C THR A 171 -5.11 -16.32 -16.92
N SER A 172 -4.44 -15.64 -15.99
CA SER A 172 -4.66 -15.88 -14.55
C SER A 172 -5.90 -15.14 -14.04
N PRO A 173 -6.88 -15.82 -13.45
CA PRO A 173 -8.10 -15.20 -12.91
C PRO A 173 -7.85 -14.23 -11.74
N ASN A 174 -6.61 -14.15 -11.26
CA ASN A 174 -6.24 -13.37 -10.07
C ASN A 174 -5.69 -11.97 -10.40
N TYR A 175 -5.60 -11.59 -11.68
CA TYR A 175 -5.04 -10.31 -12.08
C TYR A 175 -6.13 -9.34 -12.52
N ASP A 176 -6.18 -8.18 -11.87
CA ASP A 176 -7.03 -7.06 -12.27
C ASP A 176 -6.28 -6.19 -13.29
N LEU A 177 -6.58 -6.39 -14.57
CA LEU A 177 -5.99 -5.60 -15.65
C LEU A 177 -6.69 -4.25 -15.76
N VAL A 178 -5.90 -3.19 -15.92
CA VAL A 178 -6.39 -1.83 -16.12
C VAL A 178 -5.70 -1.16 -17.29
N VAL A 179 -6.42 -0.31 -17.98
CA VAL A 179 -5.91 0.56 -19.05
C VAL A 179 -6.12 2.01 -18.64
N ILE A 180 -5.09 2.85 -18.80
CA ILE A 180 -5.09 4.25 -18.38
C ILE A 180 -4.67 5.10 -19.56
N ASP A 181 -5.36 6.24 -19.79
CA ASP A 181 -4.94 7.27 -20.71
C ASP A 181 -3.80 8.08 -20.08
N THR A 182 -2.59 7.90 -20.59
CA THR A 182 -1.38 8.60 -20.16
C THR A 182 -0.94 9.68 -21.16
N ASN A 183 -1.76 9.99 -22.16
CA ASN A 183 -1.47 11.04 -23.12
C ASN A 183 -1.67 12.42 -22.49
N THR A 184 -0.58 13.14 -22.23
CA THR A 184 -0.61 14.49 -21.64
C THR A 184 -1.36 15.53 -22.46
N ALA A 185 -1.53 15.29 -23.77
CA ALA A 185 -2.31 16.16 -24.66
C ALA A 185 -3.80 15.77 -24.71
N SER A 186 -4.20 14.68 -24.06
CA SER A 186 -5.59 14.23 -24.02
C SER A 186 -6.40 15.06 -23.03
N ALA A 187 -7.60 15.48 -23.43
CA ALA A 187 -8.58 16.05 -22.49
C ALA A 187 -9.09 15.03 -21.44
N ARG A 188 -8.70 13.78 -21.58
CA ARG A 188 -9.11 12.64 -20.73
C ARG A 188 -7.93 11.98 -20.03
N VAL A 189 -6.81 12.70 -19.92
CA VAL A 189 -5.61 12.18 -19.22
C VAL A 189 -5.97 11.66 -17.82
N GLY A 190 -5.51 10.45 -17.50
CA GLY A 190 -5.84 9.78 -16.25
C GLY A 190 -7.16 8.99 -16.23
N ARG A 191 -7.96 9.09 -17.31
CA ARG A 191 -9.12 8.20 -17.46
C ARG A 191 -8.65 6.75 -17.52
N TYR A 192 -9.33 5.88 -16.80
CA TYR A 192 -8.99 4.47 -16.75
C TYR A 192 -10.21 3.59 -17.08
N GLY A 193 -9.95 2.34 -17.48
CA GLY A 193 -10.98 1.35 -17.73
C GLY A 193 -10.47 -0.06 -17.52
N LYS A 194 -11.37 -0.98 -17.16
CA LYS A 194 -11.08 -2.41 -17.09
C LYS A 194 -11.35 -3.04 -18.44
N PRO A 195 -10.33 -3.60 -19.13
CA PRO A 195 -10.51 -4.20 -20.45
C PRO A 195 -11.22 -5.55 -20.36
N THR A 196 -11.99 -5.87 -21.38
CA THR A 196 -12.52 -7.22 -21.60
C THR A 196 -11.64 -7.91 -22.65
N LEU A 197 -10.97 -8.97 -22.25
CA LEU A 197 -10.11 -9.74 -23.14
C LEU A 197 -10.94 -10.52 -24.16
N THR A 198 -10.56 -10.42 -25.43
CA THR A 198 -11.17 -11.16 -26.52
C THR A 198 -10.28 -12.25 -27.06
N SER A 199 -8.97 -12.11 -26.90
CA SER A 199 -7.95 -13.14 -27.22
C SER A 199 -6.67 -12.88 -26.41
N SER A 200 -5.64 -13.70 -26.61
CA SER A 200 -4.31 -13.47 -26.01
C SER A 200 -3.59 -12.20 -26.52
N THR A 201 -4.08 -11.58 -27.59
CA THR A 201 -3.49 -10.38 -28.21
C THR A 201 -4.50 -9.27 -28.45
N SER A 202 -5.72 -9.40 -27.92
CA SER A 202 -6.80 -8.45 -28.19
C SER A 202 -7.69 -8.25 -26.98
N PHE A 203 -8.16 -7.01 -26.80
CA PHE A 203 -9.13 -6.65 -25.79
C PHE A 203 -10.07 -5.56 -26.27
N THR A 204 -11.15 -5.32 -25.54
CA THR A 204 -12.12 -4.25 -25.79
C THR A 204 -12.29 -3.37 -24.57
N LEU A 205 -12.55 -2.09 -24.79
CA LEU A 205 -12.92 -1.10 -23.77
C LEU A 205 -14.25 -0.42 -24.15
N PRO A 206 -15.13 -0.15 -23.18
CA PRO A 206 -16.30 0.70 -23.40
C PRO A 206 -15.89 2.13 -23.74
N GLY A 207 -16.61 2.75 -24.68
CA GLY A 207 -16.36 4.13 -25.12
C GLY A 207 -15.30 4.25 -26.21
N ASP A 208 -15.04 5.49 -26.61
CA ASP A 208 -14.02 5.82 -27.61
C ASP A 208 -12.67 6.07 -26.97
N TRP A 209 -11.72 5.19 -27.23
CA TRP A 209 -10.32 5.24 -26.81
C TRP A 209 -9.37 5.29 -28.01
N SER A 210 -9.89 5.61 -29.18
CA SER A 210 -9.07 5.71 -30.40
C SER A 210 -8.15 6.92 -30.35
N GLY A 211 -6.92 6.76 -30.84
CA GLY A 211 -5.96 7.86 -31.01
C GLY A 211 -5.34 8.40 -29.71
N VAL A 212 -5.47 7.70 -28.59
CA VAL A 212 -4.82 8.07 -27.31
C VAL A 212 -3.66 7.14 -26.99
N THR A 213 -2.67 7.66 -26.29
CA THR A 213 -1.58 6.85 -25.73
C THR A 213 -2.05 6.24 -24.42
N LEU A 214 -2.05 4.91 -24.36
CA LEU A 214 -2.52 4.17 -23.20
C LEU A 214 -1.36 3.46 -22.52
N THR A 215 -1.48 3.30 -21.22
CA THR A 215 -0.66 2.38 -20.43
C THR A 215 -1.55 1.25 -19.90
N ILE A 216 -1.12 0.02 -20.08
CA ILE A 216 -1.79 -1.17 -19.56
C ILE A 216 -0.94 -1.75 -18.46
N GLY A 217 -1.55 -2.16 -17.36
CA GLY A 217 -0.88 -2.83 -16.25
C GLY A 217 -1.85 -3.56 -15.33
N TYR A 218 -1.32 -4.16 -14.28
CA TYR A 218 -2.11 -4.85 -13.26
C TYR A 218 -2.33 -3.97 -12.05
N LEU A 219 -3.57 -3.95 -11.57
CA LEU A 219 -3.91 -3.31 -10.30
C LEU A 219 -3.50 -4.20 -9.12
N TYR A 220 -3.10 -3.55 -8.04
CA TYR A 220 -2.95 -4.18 -6.74
C TYR A 220 -3.74 -3.41 -5.68
N GLU A 221 -4.10 -4.07 -4.60
CA GLU A 221 -4.79 -3.42 -3.48
C GLU A 221 -3.75 -2.90 -2.47
N TYR A 222 -3.87 -1.62 -2.17
CA TYR A 222 -3.22 -0.99 -1.02
C TYR A 222 -4.24 -0.92 0.12
N SER A 223 -3.87 -1.36 1.31
CA SER A 223 -4.76 -1.35 2.47
C SER A 223 -4.00 -0.99 3.75
N VAL A 224 -4.57 -0.10 4.54
CA VAL A 224 -4.06 0.31 5.86
C VAL A 224 -5.17 0.18 6.88
N ALA A 225 -4.97 -0.69 7.88
CA ALA A 225 -5.79 -0.71 9.08
C ALA A 225 -5.14 0.18 10.14
N PHE A 226 -5.88 1.18 10.61
CA PHE A 226 -5.37 2.07 11.65
C PHE A 226 -5.45 1.40 13.02
N PRO A 227 -4.46 1.63 13.91
CA PRO A 227 -4.52 1.13 15.26
C PRO A 227 -5.63 1.84 16.06
N THR A 228 -6.07 1.22 17.15
CA THR A 228 -6.97 1.88 18.10
C THR A 228 -6.37 3.18 18.63
N PHE A 229 -7.09 4.28 18.52
CA PHE A 229 -6.65 5.60 18.94
C PHE A 229 -6.72 5.74 20.46
N TYR A 230 -5.66 6.28 21.06
CA TYR A 230 -5.60 6.63 22.46
C TYR A 230 -4.98 8.01 22.63
N LEU A 231 -5.39 8.74 23.67
CA LEU A 231 -4.69 9.95 24.05
C LEU A 231 -3.32 9.56 24.64
N SER A 232 -2.27 10.15 24.11
CA SER A 232 -0.92 10.01 24.67
C SER A 232 -0.72 11.00 25.80
N ARG A 233 -0.25 10.51 26.93
CA ARG A 233 0.16 11.35 28.08
C ARG A 233 1.64 11.22 28.33
N GLN A 234 2.27 12.33 28.62
CA GLN A 234 3.64 12.34 29.08
C GLN A 234 3.68 11.77 30.51
N GLN A 235 4.43 10.70 30.68
CA GLN A 235 4.67 10.06 31.99
C GLN A 235 6.17 9.92 32.20
N GLY A 236 6.76 10.87 32.90
CA GLY A 236 8.21 11.05 32.97
C GLY A 236 8.78 11.49 31.61
N GLU A 237 9.82 10.82 31.14
CA GLU A 237 10.44 11.10 29.83
C GLU A 237 9.75 10.38 28.64
N ALA A 238 8.78 9.49 28.90
CA ALA A 238 8.11 8.70 27.87
C ALA A 238 6.65 9.11 27.68
N ASN A 239 6.23 9.15 26.42
CA ASN A 239 4.81 9.25 26.07
C ASN A 239 4.16 7.87 26.14
N ARG A 240 3.10 7.74 26.93
CA ARG A 240 2.33 6.49 27.04
C ARG A 240 0.87 6.70 26.67
N ALA A 241 0.31 5.72 25.97
CA ALA A 241 -1.11 5.69 25.64
C ALA A 241 -1.94 5.44 26.91
N ASP A 242 -2.97 6.26 27.14
CA ASP A 242 -3.92 6.06 28.24
C ASP A 242 -5.01 5.05 27.83
N VAL A 243 -4.67 3.77 27.94
CA VAL A 243 -5.55 2.65 27.55
C VAL A 243 -6.73 2.44 28.53
N ASN A 244 -6.69 3.02 29.72
CA ASN A 244 -7.73 2.88 30.73
C ASN A 244 -8.83 3.96 30.63
N SER A 245 -8.60 5.00 29.85
CA SER A 245 -9.56 6.08 29.64
C SER A 245 -10.71 5.68 28.72
N SER A 246 -11.79 6.44 28.74
CA SER A 246 -12.82 6.38 27.73
C SER A 246 -12.60 7.48 26.71
N LEU A 247 -12.45 7.11 25.46
CA LEU A 247 -12.32 8.01 24.33
C LEU A 247 -13.47 7.73 23.34
N VAL A 248 -14.28 8.75 23.05
CA VAL A 248 -15.29 8.72 21.99
C VAL A 248 -14.77 9.54 20.83
N LEU A 249 -14.52 8.90 19.71
CA LEU A 249 -14.09 9.56 18.47
C LEU A 249 -15.33 10.18 17.79
N HIS A 250 -15.31 11.48 17.55
CA HIS A 250 -16.35 12.16 16.78
C HIS A 250 -16.08 12.07 15.29
N ARG A 251 -14.83 12.34 14.90
CA ARG A 251 -14.39 12.33 13.50
C ARG A 251 -12.89 12.11 13.40
N ILE A 252 -12.49 11.60 12.26
CA ILE A 252 -11.10 11.60 11.81
C ILE A 252 -10.97 12.53 10.61
N LYS A 253 -9.79 13.14 10.45
CA LYS A 253 -9.41 13.90 9.28
C LYS A 253 -8.21 13.24 8.64
N LEU A 254 -8.38 12.80 7.41
CA LEU A 254 -7.33 12.21 6.58
C LEU A 254 -6.74 13.33 5.72
N HIS A 255 -5.45 13.58 5.87
CA HIS A 255 -4.71 14.57 5.12
C HIS A 255 -3.93 13.86 4.02
N PHE A 256 -4.41 14.00 2.80
CA PHE A 256 -3.78 13.40 1.63
C PHE A 256 -2.85 14.40 0.94
N GLY A 257 -1.77 13.87 0.35
CA GLY A 257 -1.08 14.53 -0.75
C GLY A 257 -1.74 14.14 -2.07
N LYS A 258 -0.94 13.78 -3.06
CA LYS A 258 -1.45 13.36 -4.37
C LYS A 258 -2.43 12.20 -4.22
N ILE A 259 -3.65 12.38 -4.73
CA ILE A 259 -4.74 11.44 -4.52
C ILE A 259 -5.69 11.39 -5.73
N GLY A 260 -6.19 10.19 -6.04
CA GLY A 260 -7.26 9.97 -6.99
C GLY A 260 -8.47 9.30 -6.34
N LEU A 261 -8.36 8.03 -5.98
CA LEU A 261 -9.46 7.25 -5.41
C LEU A 261 -9.03 6.50 -4.15
N TYR A 262 -9.92 6.43 -3.18
CA TYR A 262 -9.77 5.56 -2.01
C TYR A 262 -11.13 5.20 -1.42
N GLU A 263 -11.12 4.15 -0.61
CA GLU A 263 -12.25 3.69 0.18
C GLU A 263 -11.89 3.74 1.67
N THR A 264 -12.77 4.29 2.48
CA THR A 264 -12.65 4.25 3.95
C THR A 264 -13.78 3.40 4.52
N THR A 265 -13.44 2.37 5.29
CA THR A 265 -14.41 1.50 5.95
C THR A 265 -14.31 1.66 7.47
N LEU A 266 -15.45 1.90 8.11
CA LEU A 266 -15.63 1.88 9.55
C LEU A 266 -16.36 0.59 9.94
N THR A 267 -15.65 -0.36 10.55
CA THR A 267 -16.24 -1.57 11.13
C THR A 267 -16.55 -1.31 12.60
N ARG A 268 -17.83 -1.39 12.98
CA ARG A 268 -18.31 -1.01 14.31
C ARG A 268 -19.00 -2.18 15.00
N ILE A 269 -18.64 -2.42 16.26
CA ILE A 269 -19.22 -3.53 17.03
C ILE A 269 -20.75 -3.36 17.14
N GLY A 270 -21.49 -4.35 16.66
CA GLY A 270 -22.94 -4.38 16.72
C GLY A 270 -23.69 -3.46 15.76
N LYS A 271 -22.99 -2.88 14.79
CA LYS A 271 -23.56 -2.04 13.72
C LYS A 271 -23.09 -2.55 12.35
N THR A 272 -23.84 -2.19 11.32
CA THR A 272 -23.40 -2.41 9.94
C THR A 272 -22.17 -1.58 9.64
N ASP A 273 -21.25 -2.14 8.88
CA ASP A 273 -20.07 -1.42 8.39
C ASP A 273 -20.50 -0.20 7.56
N TYR A 274 -19.79 0.88 7.74
CA TYR A 274 -19.95 2.09 6.94
C TYR A 274 -18.76 2.22 6.01
N THR A 275 -19.03 2.20 4.72
CA THR A 275 -18.02 2.36 3.68
C THR A 275 -18.31 3.64 2.92
N GLU A 276 -17.27 4.47 2.76
CA GLU A 276 -17.31 5.67 1.95
C GLU A 276 -16.21 5.58 0.88
N VAL A 277 -16.62 5.65 -0.38
CA VAL A 277 -15.74 5.71 -1.53
C VAL A 277 -15.55 7.17 -1.92
N TYR A 278 -14.30 7.60 -2.09
CA TYR A 278 -13.96 8.89 -2.64
C TYR A 278 -13.34 8.69 -4.02
N GLU A 279 -13.94 9.30 -4.99
CA GLU A 279 -13.43 9.42 -6.35
C GLU A 279 -13.23 10.89 -6.67
N SER A 280 -12.05 11.26 -7.12
CA SER A 280 -11.77 12.66 -7.52
C SER A 280 -12.44 13.01 -8.85
N THR A 281 -12.84 11.99 -9.62
CA THR A 281 -13.61 12.11 -10.87
C THR A 281 -14.84 11.25 -10.82
N GLU A 282 -15.94 11.77 -11.35
CA GLU A 282 -17.01 10.90 -11.80
C GLU A 282 -16.55 10.21 -13.09
N LEU A 283 -16.57 8.89 -13.08
CA LEU A 283 -16.25 8.05 -14.25
C LEU A 283 -17.37 8.12 -15.31
N ASP A 284 -17.99 9.27 -15.47
CA ASP A 284 -18.97 9.47 -16.52
C ASP A 284 -18.24 9.60 -17.86
N GLU A 285 -18.57 8.71 -18.80
CA GLU A 285 -18.00 8.70 -20.15
C GLU A 285 -18.14 10.04 -20.88
N TYR A 286 -18.98 10.94 -20.40
CA TYR A 286 -19.36 12.18 -21.05
C TYR A 286 -18.73 13.43 -20.41
N GLN A 287 -18.11 13.34 -19.25
CA GLN A 287 -17.47 14.48 -18.61
C GLN A 287 -15.99 14.56 -19.01
N VAL A 288 -15.70 15.47 -19.94
CA VAL A 288 -14.36 15.61 -20.55
C VAL A 288 -13.44 16.52 -19.73
N SER A 289 -13.98 17.25 -18.74
CA SER A 289 -13.26 18.32 -18.02
C SER A 289 -12.99 18.04 -16.55
N ASP A 290 -13.32 16.87 -16.04
CA ASP A 290 -13.07 16.56 -14.64
C ASP A 290 -11.60 16.27 -14.39
N ALA A 291 -11.07 16.95 -13.37
CA ALA A 291 -9.71 16.73 -12.91
C ALA A 291 -9.59 15.35 -12.24
N PRO A 292 -8.88 14.37 -12.83
CA PRO A 292 -8.87 13.01 -12.29
C PRO A 292 -8.18 12.91 -10.96
N TYR A 293 -7.29 13.86 -10.62
CA TYR A 293 -6.44 13.78 -9.44
C TYR A 293 -6.28 15.14 -8.76
N LEU A 294 -6.08 15.09 -7.43
CA LEU A 294 -5.82 16.27 -6.63
C LEU A 294 -4.41 16.21 -6.03
N GLU A 295 -3.73 17.35 -5.96
CA GLU A 295 -2.41 17.45 -5.34
C GLU A 295 -2.47 17.35 -3.82
N GLU A 296 -3.49 17.96 -3.21
CA GLU A 296 -3.75 17.91 -1.78
C GLU A 296 -5.24 17.83 -1.49
N PHE A 297 -5.61 17.03 -0.50
CA PHE A 297 -7.00 16.89 -0.10
C PHE A 297 -7.13 16.56 1.38
N ILE A 298 -8.14 17.13 2.04
CA ILE A 298 -8.47 16.81 3.43
C ILE A 298 -9.89 16.26 3.49
N LYS A 299 -10.00 15.00 3.88
CA LYS A 299 -11.29 14.35 4.08
C LYS A 299 -11.62 14.21 5.55
N THR A 300 -12.82 14.65 5.93
CA THR A 300 -13.37 14.42 7.26
C THR A 300 -14.35 13.24 7.21
N VAL A 301 -14.08 12.21 8.00
CA VAL A 301 -14.91 11.01 8.14
C VAL A 301 -15.57 11.04 9.51
N PRO A 302 -16.91 11.08 9.60
CA PRO A 302 -17.62 11.02 10.86
C PRO A 302 -17.56 9.60 11.44
N VAL A 303 -17.22 9.48 12.73
CA VAL A 303 -17.09 8.19 13.42
C VAL A 303 -18.15 7.99 14.47
N TYR A 304 -18.27 8.91 15.42
CA TYR A 304 -19.23 8.92 16.55
C TYR A 304 -19.30 7.57 17.27
N GLU A 305 -18.14 7.03 17.61
CA GLU A 305 -18.04 5.74 18.27
C GLU A 305 -16.91 5.73 19.30
N LYS A 306 -17.02 4.84 20.29
CA LYS A 306 -15.94 4.61 21.24
C LYS A 306 -14.72 4.02 20.50
N ASN A 307 -13.52 4.49 20.83
CA ASN A 307 -12.27 4.07 20.19
C ASN A 307 -12.03 2.54 20.16
N THR A 308 -12.54 1.82 21.17
CA THR A 308 -12.42 0.35 21.27
C THR A 308 -13.50 -0.41 20.52
N ASN A 309 -14.48 0.28 19.94
CA ASN A 309 -15.63 -0.32 19.27
C ASN A 309 -15.63 -0.07 17.76
N VAL A 310 -14.58 0.56 17.26
CA VAL A 310 -14.44 0.89 15.84
C VAL A 310 -13.04 0.53 15.34
N ASP A 311 -12.99 -0.17 14.22
CA ASP A 311 -11.82 -0.37 13.40
C ASP A 311 -11.97 0.47 12.13
N ILE A 312 -10.89 1.12 11.72
CA ILE A 312 -10.88 2.03 10.58
C ILE A 312 -9.86 1.51 9.58
N THR A 313 -10.32 1.26 8.36
CA THR A 313 -9.48 0.79 7.26
C THR A 313 -9.56 1.75 6.09
N LEU A 314 -8.41 2.08 5.53
CA LEU A 314 -8.25 2.81 4.27
C LEU A 314 -7.76 1.83 3.20
N LYS A 315 -8.42 1.82 2.04
CA LYS A 315 -8.04 0.99 0.91
C LYS A 315 -8.01 1.79 -0.39
N SER A 316 -7.20 1.35 -1.31
CA SER A 316 -7.26 1.75 -2.70
C SER A 316 -6.84 0.59 -3.60
N SER A 317 -7.66 0.30 -4.61
CA SER A 317 -7.37 -0.63 -5.71
C SER A 317 -7.45 0.10 -7.05
N HIS A 318 -7.03 1.35 -7.06
CA HIS A 318 -7.06 2.25 -8.20
C HIS A 318 -5.65 2.59 -8.64
N PRO A 319 -5.41 2.80 -9.95
CA PRO A 319 -4.07 3.17 -10.44
C PRO A 319 -3.60 4.56 -9.98
N ALA A 320 -4.50 5.41 -9.53
CA ALA A 320 -4.13 6.71 -8.99
C ALA A 320 -3.41 6.61 -7.65
N PRO A 321 -2.54 7.56 -7.32
CA PRO A 321 -1.94 7.62 -6.00
C PRO A 321 -2.98 7.82 -4.90
N SER A 322 -2.68 7.33 -3.70
CA SER A 322 -3.46 7.55 -2.48
C SER A 322 -2.49 7.82 -1.32
N THR A 323 -1.82 8.97 -1.39
CA THR A 323 -0.73 9.33 -0.49
C THR A 323 -1.27 9.93 0.80
N LEU A 324 -1.47 9.12 1.84
CA LEU A 324 -1.82 9.62 3.16
C LEU A 324 -0.59 10.22 3.85
N ARG A 325 -0.60 11.55 4.09
CA ARG A 325 0.49 12.29 4.75
C ARG A 325 0.32 12.35 6.26
N ALA A 326 -0.91 12.56 6.73
CA ALA A 326 -1.20 12.66 8.15
C ALA A 326 -2.64 12.27 8.46
N LEU A 327 -2.88 11.92 9.71
CA LEU A 327 -4.20 11.69 10.26
C LEU A 327 -4.33 12.51 11.54
N SER A 328 -5.46 13.20 11.69
CA SER A 328 -5.86 13.83 12.95
C SER A 328 -7.26 13.35 13.34
N TRP A 329 -7.58 13.45 14.61
CA TRP A 329 -8.88 13.05 15.13
C TRP A 329 -9.39 14.02 16.20
N GLU A 330 -10.69 14.08 16.35
CA GLU A 330 -11.39 14.87 17.36
C GLU A 330 -12.33 13.96 18.15
N GLY A 331 -12.45 14.18 19.44
CA GLY A 331 -13.29 13.34 20.27
C GLY A 331 -13.34 13.78 21.74
N ASP A 332 -14.20 13.15 22.51
CA ASP A 332 -14.36 13.39 23.95
C ASP A 332 -13.53 12.38 24.73
N TYR A 333 -12.69 12.92 25.58
CA TYR A 333 -11.83 12.14 26.45
C TYR A 333 -12.30 12.22 27.90
N SER A 334 -12.51 11.04 28.52
CA SER A 334 -12.87 10.93 29.93
C SER A 334 -11.87 10.03 30.65
N PRO A 335 -11.02 10.62 31.54
CA PRO A 335 -10.06 9.84 32.30
C PRO A 335 -10.77 8.99 33.35
N LYS A 336 -10.37 7.72 33.49
CA LYS A 336 -10.82 6.89 34.61
C LYS A 336 -9.87 7.05 35.79
N TYR A 337 -10.34 7.69 36.85
CA TYR A 337 -9.64 7.72 38.12
C TYR A 337 -10.07 6.54 38.99
N TYR A 338 -9.19 5.60 39.24
CA TYR A 338 -9.40 4.64 40.32
C TYR A 338 -8.99 5.30 41.62
N LYS A 339 -9.96 5.67 42.47
CA LYS A 339 -9.65 5.90 43.86
C LYS A 339 -9.24 4.55 44.46
N ARG A 340 -7.97 4.38 44.81
CA ARG A 340 -7.58 3.33 45.76
C ARG A 340 -8.18 3.74 47.11
N VAL A 341 -9.16 2.98 47.57
CA VAL A 341 -9.62 3.01 48.95
C VAL A 341 -8.67 2.18 49.78
#